data_0149ec893c3ba6bafa43576e63fb86e9
#
_entry.id   0149ec893c3ba6bafa43576e63fb86e9
#
_cell.length_a   1.000
_cell.length_b   1.000
_cell.length_c   1.000
_cell.angle_alpha   90.00
_cell.angle_beta   90.00
_cell.angle_gamma   90.00
#
_symmetry.space_group_name_H-M   'P 1'
#
loop_
_entity.id
_entity.type
_entity.pdbx_description
1 polymer ?
#
loop_
_entity_poly.entity_id
_entity_poly.type
_entity_poly.pdbx_seq_one_letter_code
_entity_poly.pdbx_strand_id
1 'polypeptide(L)' 'MEQPRMNITLDQTQAVECDSCGKTYFEEVLHIRKASGILTGTGQASYMPIPVFACSACGHVNAEFLPPEIRGMGIVE' A
#
# COMPACT_ATOMS: atom_id res chain seq x y z
N MET A 1 2.12 8.37 17.25
CA MET A 1 3.24 7.48 17.18
C MET A 1 4.50 8.17 16.70
N GLU A 2 5.55 7.91 17.33
CA GLU A 2 6.77 8.63 17.05
C GLU A 2 7.67 7.81 16.17
N GLN A 3 8.20 8.41 15.13
CA GLN A 3 9.10 7.71 14.24
C GLN A 3 10.49 7.69 14.83
N PRO A 4 11.24 6.63 14.55
CA PRO A 4 12.62 6.61 14.98
C PRO A 4 13.36 7.76 14.35
N ARG A 5 14.22 8.36 15.14
CA ARG A 5 15.01 9.46 14.65
C ARG A 5 16.20 8.89 13.89
N MET A 6 16.30 9.25 12.64
CA MET A 6 17.39 8.79 11.81
C MET A 6 18.19 9.98 11.32
N ASN A 7 19.48 9.83 11.35
CA ASN A 7 20.37 10.87 10.84
C ASN A 7 20.65 10.66 9.38
N ILE A 8 19.57 10.49 8.61
CA ILE A 8 19.67 10.23 7.18
C ILE A 8 19.22 11.46 6.45
N THR A 9 20.00 11.93 5.50
CA THR A 9 19.61 13.03 4.63
C THR A 9 19.10 12.48 3.33
N LEU A 10 18.40 13.32 2.57
CA LEU A 10 17.79 12.88 1.32
C LEU A 10 18.80 12.35 0.33
N ASP A 11 20.01 12.89 0.34
CA ASP A 11 21.02 12.42 -0.61
C ASP A 11 21.57 11.04 -0.25
N GLN A 12 21.20 10.50 0.90
CA GLN A 12 21.56 9.15 1.28
C GLN A 12 20.49 8.14 0.92
N THR A 13 19.41 8.58 0.32
CA THR A 13 18.29 7.72 -0.03
C THR A 13 18.23 7.52 -1.52
N GLN A 14 17.35 6.66 -1.95
CA GLN A 14 17.13 6.38 -3.35
C GLN A 14 15.68 6.64 -3.69
N ALA A 15 15.45 7.15 -4.90
CA ALA A 15 14.10 7.30 -5.38
C ALA A 15 13.53 5.91 -5.67
N VAL A 16 12.27 5.71 -5.31
CA VAL A 16 11.58 4.47 -5.62
C VAL A 16 10.99 4.60 -7.02
N GLU A 17 11.20 3.59 -7.84
CA GLU A 17 10.69 3.58 -9.19
C GLU A 17 9.53 2.62 -9.30
N CYS A 18 8.54 3.03 -10.09
CA CYS A 18 7.41 2.14 -10.36
C CYS A 18 7.90 0.92 -11.12
N ASP A 19 7.52 -0.26 -10.64
CA ASP A 19 7.94 -1.51 -11.28
C ASP A 19 7.36 -1.65 -12.68
N SER A 20 6.30 -0.92 -12.99
CA SER A 20 5.63 -1.06 -14.26
C SER A 20 6.11 -0.03 -15.27
N CYS A 21 6.24 1.23 -14.88
CA CYS A 21 6.54 2.29 -15.86
C CYS A 21 7.80 3.06 -15.55
N GLY A 22 8.43 2.85 -14.41
CA GLY A 22 9.70 3.49 -14.07
C GLY A 22 9.60 4.90 -13.55
N LYS A 23 8.40 5.45 -13.40
CA LYS A 23 8.27 6.77 -12.83
C LYS A 23 8.53 6.73 -11.33
N THR A 24 8.85 7.90 -10.78
CA THR A 24 9.27 7.98 -9.39
C THR A 24 8.31 8.77 -8.52
N TYR A 25 7.14 9.11 -9.00
CA TYR A 25 6.15 9.86 -8.24
C TYR A 25 4.94 9.00 -7.96
N PHE A 26 4.50 9.03 -6.71
CA PHE A 26 3.42 8.17 -6.24
C PHE A 26 2.42 9.01 -5.49
N GLU A 27 1.20 8.52 -5.40
CA GLU A 27 0.14 9.15 -4.62
C GLU A 27 -0.41 8.12 -3.66
N GLU A 28 -0.90 8.60 -2.53
CA GLU A 28 -1.46 7.73 -1.53
C GLU A 28 -2.89 7.38 -1.91
N VAL A 29 -3.19 6.08 -1.93
CA VAL A 29 -4.54 5.60 -2.21
C VAL A 29 -4.88 4.56 -1.17
N LEU A 30 -6.15 4.22 -1.09
CA LEU A 30 -6.60 3.22 -0.13
C LEU A 30 -6.97 1.94 -0.85
N HIS A 31 -6.36 0.85 -0.39
CA HIS A 31 -6.74 -0.49 -0.80
C HIS A 31 -7.80 -0.97 0.18
N ILE A 32 -9.00 -1.24 -0.29
CA ILE A 32 -10.11 -1.56 0.59
C ILE A 32 -10.30 -3.07 0.59
N ARG A 33 -10.23 -3.66 1.77
CA ARG A 33 -10.53 -5.07 1.96
C ARG A 33 -11.89 -5.19 2.65
N LYS A 34 -12.60 -6.24 2.32
CA LYS A 34 -13.93 -6.46 2.85
C LYS A 34 -13.98 -7.77 3.60
N ALA A 35 -14.48 -7.72 4.82
CA ALA A 35 -14.72 -8.92 5.61
C ALA A 35 -16.21 -9.19 5.64
N SER A 36 -16.60 -10.43 5.33
CA SER A 36 -18.02 -10.77 5.28
C SER A 36 -18.64 -10.72 6.67
N GLY A 37 -19.96 -10.61 6.72
CA GLY A 37 -20.66 -10.59 7.99
C GLY A 37 -20.50 -11.88 8.76
N ILE A 38 -20.26 -13.00 8.07
CA ILE A 38 -20.01 -14.26 8.74
C ILE A 38 -18.70 -14.21 9.50
N LEU A 39 -17.66 -13.66 8.86
CA LEU A 39 -16.36 -13.58 9.50
C LEU A 39 -16.33 -12.62 10.66
N THR A 40 -17.07 -11.52 10.53
CA THR A 40 -17.10 -10.53 11.61
C THR A 40 -17.99 -10.94 12.75
N GLY A 41 -18.90 -11.88 12.52
CA GLY A 41 -19.85 -12.32 13.54
C GLY A 41 -20.98 -11.36 13.81
N THR A 42 -21.06 -10.27 13.05
CA THR A 42 -22.10 -9.26 13.26
C THR A 42 -23.24 -9.34 12.25
N GLY A 43 -23.08 -10.15 11.21
CA GLY A 43 -24.05 -10.21 10.13
C GLY A 43 -23.90 -9.12 9.11
N GLN A 44 -22.94 -8.24 9.28
CA GLN A 44 -22.70 -7.14 8.36
C GLN A 44 -21.26 -7.13 7.93
N ALA A 45 -21.04 -6.79 6.67
CA ALA A 45 -19.70 -6.69 6.13
C ALA A 45 -18.97 -5.52 6.76
N SER A 46 -17.66 -5.71 6.97
CA SER A 46 -16.78 -4.66 7.44
C SER A 46 -15.74 -4.36 6.37
N TYR A 47 -15.34 -3.11 6.28
CA TYR A 47 -14.37 -2.70 5.30
C TYR A 47 -13.12 -2.20 6.01
N MET A 48 -11.97 -2.62 5.50
CA MET A 48 -10.70 -2.26 6.10
C MET A 48 -9.89 -1.46 5.07
N PRO A 49 -9.76 -0.16 5.27
CA PRO A 49 -8.94 0.65 4.36
C PRO A 49 -7.46 0.49 4.71
N ILE A 50 -6.65 0.25 3.71
CA ILE A 50 -5.23 0.07 3.88
C ILE A 50 -4.54 1.09 2.98
N PRO A 51 -3.84 2.08 3.55
CA PRO A 51 -3.17 3.07 2.71
C PRO A 51 -1.95 2.47 2.03
N VAL A 52 -1.86 2.70 0.74
CA VAL A 52 -0.71 2.27 -0.05
C VAL A 52 -0.38 3.37 -1.04
N PHE A 53 0.76 3.27 -1.67
CA PHE A 53 1.19 4.24 -2.67
C PHE A 53 1.07 3.64 -4.05
N ALA A 54 0.39 4.35 -4.94
CA ALA A 54 0.24 3.94 -6.33
C ALA A 54 0.95 4.94 -7.21
N CYS A 55 1.52 4.43 -8.30
CA CYS A 55 2.18 5.30 -9.25
C CYS A 55 1.20 6.34 -9.78
N SER A 56 1.58 7.60 -9.75
CA SER A 56 0.69 8.66 -10.19
C SER A 56 0.53 8.68 -11.71
N ALA A 57 1.40 7.98 -12.42
CA ALA A 57 1.33 7.96 -13.88
C ALA A 57 0.52 6.77 -14.40
N CYS A 58 0.70 5.58 -13.80
CA CYS A 58 0.07 4.38 -14.34
C CYS A 58 -0.84 3.66 -13.34
N GLY A 59 -0.79 4.05 -12.07
CA GLY A 59 -1.65 3.45 -11.07
C GLY A 59 -1.13 2.17 -10.45
N HIS A 60 0.03 1.71 -10.88
CA HIS A 60 0.59 0.47 -10.35
C HIS A 60 1.05 0.65 -8.91
N VAL A 61 0.85 -0.37 -8.09
CA VAL A 61 1.33 -0.38 -6.71
C VAL A 61 2.47 -1.38 -6.63
N ASN A 62 3.66 -0.89 -6.29
CA ASN A 62 4.80 -1.77 -6.12
C ASN A 62 4.55 -2.72 -4.97
N ALA A 63 5.06 -3.95 -5.09
CA ALA A 63 4.86 -4.95 -4.06
C ALA A 63 5.44 -4.49 -2.72
N GLU A 64 6.51 -3.70 -2.75
CA GLU A 64 7.13 -3.24 -1.51
C GLU A 64 6.23 -2.33 -0.71
N PHE A 65 5.20 -1.76 -1.32
CA PHE A 65 4.26 -0.89 -0.63
C PHE A 65 3.08 -1.64 -0.04
N LEU A 66 2.96 -2.92 -0.34
CA LEU A 66 1.86 -3.72 0.17
C LEU A 66 2.26 -4.34 1.50
N PRO A 67 1.35 -4.34 2.49
CA PRO A 67 1.63 -5.03 3.74
C PRO A 67 1.87 -6.51 3.49
N PRO A 68 2.69 -7.15 4.32
CA PRO A 68 2.96 -8.58 4.12
C PRO A 68 1.70 -9.44 4.13
N GLU A 69 0.69 -9.02 4.87
CA GLU A 69 -0.55 -9.78 4.94
C GLU A 69 -1.27 -9.82 3.61
N ILE A 70 -1.06 -8.82 2.76
CA ILE A 70 -1.75 -8.73 1.48
C ILE A 70 -0.89 -9.26 0.36
N ARG A 71 0.40 -9.16 0.51
CA ARG A 71 1.33 -9.36 -0.59
C ARG A 71 1.17 -10.72 -1.26
N GLY A 72 0.87 -11.74 -0.47
CA GLY A 72 0.73 -13.08 -0.99
C GLY A 72 -0.68 -13.48 -1.36
N MET A 73 -1.61 -12.54 -1.38
CA MET A 73 -3.01 -12.87 -1.60
C MET A 73 -3.42 -12.83 -3.06
N GLY A 74 -2.48 -12.60 -3.97
CA GLY A 74 -2.84 -12.55 -5.37
C GLY A 74 -3.87 -11.49 -5.66
N ILE A 75 -3.60 -10.27 -5.23
CA ILE A 75 -4.55 -9.19 -5.39
C ILE A 75 -4.76 -8.88 -6.85
N VAL A 76 -6.02 -8.77 -7.22
CA VAL A 76 -6.40 -8.42 -8.57
C VAL A 76 -7.26 -7.18 -8.48
N GLU A 77 -6.94 -6.20 -9.27
CA GLU A 77 -7.76 -4.99 -9.30
C GLU A 77 -9.04 -5.18 -10.01
#